data_a9e55914a2969da9ca51de788065db7c
#
_entry.id   a9e55914a2969da9ca51de788065db7c
#
_cell.length_a   1.000
_cell.length_b   1.000
_cell.length_c   1.000
_cell.angle_alpha   90.00
_cell.angle_beta   90.00
_cell.angle_gamma   90.00
#
_symmetry.space_group_name_H-M   'P 1'
#
loop_
_entity.id
_entity.type
_entity.pdbx_description
1 polymer ?
#
loop_
_entity_poly.entity_id
_entity_poly.type
_entity_poly.pdbx_seq_one_letter_code
_entity_poly.pdbx_strand_id
1 'polypeptide(L)'
;MKVAVAAGKGGVGKTTIACGIASVLAAQGQRVLLVDLDPQSNAAWGLGADPTQPGTAELLLGEQPIPIALTENLSVLPGGPGLKGHEVMRLDPEALADAVAAFDHTAIIFDCPPGLDHLERFGLVAAERALIVVDAHPFAIQGAARVIETLSARRQKNRPGAQRWSLVMSRVDLRRTLDKDLDAALNVMFPEIDRLLIRQDVALALATTERTPVMQTTSPTSRGVADLQGVVGWLQN
;
A
#
# COMPACT_ATOMS: atom_id res chain seq x y z
N MET A 1 11.35 2.38 8.19
CA MET A 1 9.89 2.17 8.30
C MET A 1 9.42 1.34 7.11
N LYS A 2 8.69 0.23 7.36
CA LYS A 2 8.15 -0.64 6.31
C LYS A 2 6.63 -0.70 6.46
N VAL A 3 5.87 -0.40 5.39
CA VAL A 3 4.41 -0.25 5.42
C VAL A 3 3.77 -1.08 4.33
N ALA A 4 2.80 -1.94 4.67
CA ALA A 4 1.95 -2.63 3.71
C ALA A 4 0.64 -1.87 3.50
N VAL A 5 0.23 -1.72 2.25
CA VAL A 5 -1.09 -1.20 1.88
C VAL A 5 -1.89 -2.36 1.31
N ALA A 6 -2.85 -2.85 2.09
CA ALA A 6 -3.60 -4.07 1.80
C ALA A 6 -5.12 -3.82 1.81
N ALA A 7 -5.90 -4.72 1.22
CA ALA A 7 -7.36 -4.67 1.28
C ALA A 7 -7.97 -6.03 0.94
N GLY A 8 -9.09 -6.34 1.53
CA GLY A 8 -9.80 -7.59 1.27
C GLY A 8 -10.43 -7.72 -0.12
N LYS A 9 -10.38 -6.69 -0.96
CA LYS A 9 -10.90 -6.72 -2.34
C LYS A 9 -10.16 -5.79 -3.29
N GLY A 10 -10.36 -5.99 -4.59
CA GLY A 10 -9.83 -5.12 -5.64
C GLY A 10 -10.61 -3.80 -5.79
N GLY A 11 -9.98 -2.80 -6.42
CA GLY A 11 -10.62 -1.54 -6.83
C GLY A 11 -10.91 -0.53 -5.73
N VAL A 12 -10.46 -0.76 -4.48
CA VAL A 12 -10.71 0.15 -3.34
C VAL A 12 -9.73 1.33 -3.25
N GLY A 13 -8.76 1.45 -4.17
CA GLY A 13 -7.79 2.55 -4.16
C GLY A 13 -6.47 2.28 -3.45
N LYS A 14 -6.11 1.01 -3.14
CA LYS A 14 -4.83 0.64 -2.53
C LYS A 14 -3.63 1.27 -3.22
N THR A 15 -3.47 0.99 -4.51
CA THR A 15 -2.37 1.48 -5.34
C THR A 15 -2.29 3.02 -5.32
N THR A 16 -3.42 3.71 -5.44
CA THR A 16 -3.47 5.18 -5.36
C THR A 16 -2.96 5.68 -4.00
N ILE A 17 -3.35 4.99 -2.93
CA ILE A 17 -2.90 5.32 -1.56
C ILE A 17 -1.42 5.00 -1.38
N ALA A 18 -0.94 3.84 -1.84
CA ALA A 18 0.46 3.46 -1.77
C ALA A 18 1.36 4.46 -2.50
N CYS A 19 1.02 4.78 -3.75
CA CYS A 19 1.71 5.79 -4.56
C CYS A 19 1.65 7.19 -3.90
N GLY A 20 0.48 7.55 -3.36
CA GLY A 20 0.29 8.83 -2.68
C GLY A 20 1.15 8.98 -1.44
N ILE A 21 1.15 7.98 -0.56
CA ILE A 21 1.98 7.96 0.66
C ILE A 21 3.47 8.00 0.30
N ALA A 22 3.90 7.20 -0.68
CA ALA A 22 5.28 7.19 -1.15
C ALA A 22 5.70 8.59 -1.67
N SER A 23 4.83 9.24 -2.43
CA SER A 23 5.05 10.60 -2.95
C SER A 23 5.15 11.64 -1.83
N VAL A 24 4.28 11.58 -0.80
CA VAL A 24 4.31 12.50 0.35
C VAL A 24 5.58 12.32 1.17
N LEU A 25 5.96 11.08 1.49
CA LEU A 25 7.19 10.78 2.23
C LEU A 25 8.44 11.26 1.49
N ALA A 26 8.49 11.03 0.17
CA ALA A 26 9.60 11.49 -0.67
C ALA A 26 9.70 13.02 -0.73
N ALA A 27 8.57 13.72 -0.79
CA ALA A 27 8.52 15.18 -0.73
C ALA A 27 8.96 15.74 0.63
N GLN A 28 8.89 14.93 1.70
CA GLN A 28 9.45 15.24 3.02
C GLN A 28 10.95 14.92 3.14
N GLY A 29 11.62 14.53 2.04
CA GLY A 29 13.05 14.22 2.00
C GLY A 29 13.41 12.80 2.45
N GLN A 30 12.45 11.90 2.65
CA GLN A 30 12.73 10.50 2.95
C GLN A 30 13.09 9.73 1.67
N ARG A 31 14.10 8.89 1.72
CA ARG A 31 14.41 7.95 0.62
C ARG A 31 13.39 6.81 0.64
N VAL A 32 12.49 6.80 -0.34
CA VAL A 32 11.32 5.90 -0.41
C VAL A 32 11.48 4.91 -1.53
N LEU A 33 11.29 3.63 -1.22
CA LEU A 33 11.10 2.55 -2.18
C LEU A 33 9.64 2.09 -2.15
N LEU A 34 8.95 2.19 -3.30
CA LEU A 34 7.67 1.53 -3.50
C LEU A 34 7.92 0.16 -4.15
N VAL A 35 7.48 -0.89 -3.49
CA VAL A 35 7.56 -2.27 -3.97
C VAL A 35 6.15 -2.69 -4.42
N ASP A 36 5.97 -2.86 -5.72
CA ASP A 36 4.72 -3.30 -6.30
C ASP A 36 4.64 -4.84 -6.24
N LEU A 37 3.65 -5.37 -5.55
CA LEU A 37 3.39 -6.80 -5.43
C LEU A 37 2.24 -7.28 -6.33
N ASP A 38 1.69 -6.38 -7.15
CA ASP A 38 0.64 -6.74 -8.11
C ASP A 38 1.28 -7.21 -9.44
N PRO A 39 0.92 -8.40 -9.93
CA PRO A 39 1.33 -8.85 -11.26
C PRO A 39 0.98 -7.91 -12.40
N GLN A 40 0.04 -6.98 -12.20
CA GLN A 40 -0.32 -5.95 -13.18
C GLN A 40 0.59 -4.72 -13.18
N SER A 41 1.49 -4.57 -12.19
CA SER A 41 2.42 -3.42 -12.04
C SER A 41 1.73 -2.06 -12.10
N ASN A 42 0.54 -1.95 -11.53
CA ASN A 42 -0.26 -0.72 -11.60
C ASN A 42 0.40 0.46 -10.84
N ALA A 43 1.15 0.18 -9.78
CA ALA A 43 1.87 1.22 -9.05
C ALA A 43 3.01 1.80 -9.88
N ALA A 44 3.82 0.94 -10.50
CA ALA A 44 4.90 1.39 -11.39
C ALA A 44 4.35 2.18 -12.56
N TRP A 45 3.32 1.66 -13.25
CA TRP A 45 2.68 2.36 -14.37
C TRP A 45 2.12 3.71 -13.96
N GLY A 46 1.38 3.77 -12.85
CA GLY A 46 0.72 4.98 -12.36
C GLY A 46 1.70 6.08 -11.91
N LEU A 47 2.94 5.73 -11.61
CA LEU A 47 4.01 6.66 -11.27
C LEU A 47 4.92 7.03 -12.46
N GLY A 48 4.62 6.52 -13.66
CA GLY A 48 5.38 6.84 -14.88
C GLY A 48 6.57 5.93 -15.16
N ALA A 49 6.80 4.91 -14.34
CA ALA A 49 7.82 3.91 -14.59
C ALA A 49 7.40 2.95 -15.71
N ASP A 50 8.38 2.28 -16.31
CA ASP A 50 8.14 1.17 -17.22
C ASP A 50 7.82 -0.11 -16.43
N PRO A 51 6.58 -0.63 -16.51
CA PRO A 51 6.15 -1.79 -15.74
C PRO A 51 6.76 -3.11 -16.23
N THR A 52 7.52 -3.10 -17.34
CA THR A 52 8.14 -4.30 -17.94
C THR A 52 9.59 -4.51 -17.49
N GLN A 53 10.15 -3.55 -16.76
CA GLN A 53 11.51 -3.68 -16.22
C GLN A 53 11.57 -4.75 -15.12
N PRO A 54 12.73 -5.40 -14.92
CA PRO A 54 12.94 -6.30 -13.80
C PRO A 54 12.60 -5.62 -12.46
N GLY A 55 11.92 -6.36 -11.58
CA GLY A 55 11.43 -5.76 -10.35
C GLY A 55 11.24 -6.77 -9.21
N THR A 56 10.08 -6.75 -8.59
CA THR A 56 9.80 -7.52 -7.36
C THR A 56 9.84 -9.05 -7.60
N ALA A 57 9.45 -9.51 -8.79
CA ALA A 57 9.51 -10.94 -9.11
C ALA A 57 10.97 -11.44 -9.15
N GLU A 58 11.83 -10.72 -9.85
CA GLU A 58 13.26 -11.02 -9.97
C GLU A 58 13.97 -10.90 -8.62
N LEU A 59 13.59 -9.87 -7.82
CA LEU A 59 14.09 -9.72 -6.45
C LEU A 59 13.80 -10.96 -5.60
N LEU A 60 12.56 -11.47 -5.63
CA LEU A 60 12.15 -12.65 -4.89
C LEU A 60 12.85 -13.93 -5.37
N LEU A 61 13.28 -13.98 -6.64
CA LEU A 61 14.06 -15.08 -7.20
C LEU A 61 15.58 -14.96 -6.93
N GLY A 62 16.00 -13.97 -6.14
CA GLY A 62 17.39 -13.79 -5.71
C GLY A 62 18.24 -12.94 -6.66
N GLU A 63 17.61 -12.31 -7.65
CA GLU A 63 18.27 -11.31 -8.48
C GLU A 63 18.35 -9.96 -7.74
N GLN A 64 19.13 -9.02 -8.28
CA GLN A 64 19.27 -7.68 -7.73
C GLN A 64 18.80 -6.62 -8.74
N PRO A 65 17.47 -6.49 -8.94
CA PRO A 65 16.95 -5.47 -9.84
C PRO A 65 17.26 -4.08 -9.31
N ILE A 66 17.55 -3.16 -10.22
CA ILE A 66 17.80 -1.76 -9.87
C ILE A 66 16.44 -1.05 -9.78
N PRO A 67 16.07 -0.46 -8.63
CA PRO A 67 14.84 0.32 -8.52
C PRO A 67 14.82 1.49 -9.53
N ILE A 68 13.69 1.68 -10.19
CA ILE A 68 13.50 2.77 -11.15
C ILE A 68 13.32 4.08 -10.37
N ALA A 69 14.28 5.00 -10.52
CA ALA A 69 14.19 6.31 -9.90
C ALA A 69 13.14 7.19 -10.60
N LEU A 70 12.21 7.75 -9.82
CA LEU A 70 11.14 8.63 -10.28
C LEU A 70 11.42 10.08 -9.90
N THR A 71 12.00 10.26 -8.73
CA THR A 71 12.48 11.55 -8.21
C THR A 71 13.79 11.32 -7.45
N GLU A 72 14.39 12.37 -6.93
CA GLU A 72 15.58 12.23 -6.07
C GLU A 72 15.36 11.27 -4.89
N ASN A 73 14.14 11.27 -4.33
CA ASN A 73 13.82 10.54 -3.11
C ASN A 73 12.78 9.43 -3.29
N LEU A 74 12.28 9.17 -4.50
CA LEU A 74 11.30 8.13 -4.78
C LEU A 74 11.77 7.19 -5.86
N SER A 75 11.80 5.91 -5.55
CA SER A 75 12.04 4.83 -6.51
C SER A 75 10.94 3.77 -6.42
N VAL A 76 10.77 3.00 -7.50
CA VAL A 76 9.79 1.90 -7.56
C VAL A 76 10.44 0.62 -8.11
N LEU A 77 10.04 -0.52 -7.55
CA LEU A 77 10.24 -1.84 -8.13
C LEU A 77 8.90 -2.30 -8.72
N PRO A 78 8.81 -2.50 -10.05
CA PRO A 78 7.61 -3.05 -10.69
C PRO A 78 7.26 -4.44 -10.17
N GLY A 79 5.99 -4.82 -10.22
CA GLY A 79 5.54 -6.16 -9.85
C GLY A 79 5.83 -7.17 -10.96
N GLY A 80 5.00 -7.15 -11.97
CA GLY A 80 5.15 -7.96 -13.18
C GLY A 80 4.58 -9.37 -13.11
N PRO A 81 4.35 -10.00 -14.28
CA PRO A 81 3.70 -11.30 -14.36
C PRO A 81 4.51 -12.43 -13.72
N GLY A 82 5.81 -12.28 -13.56
CA GLY A 82 6.71 -13.23 -12.88
C GLY A 82 6.27 -13.51 -11.43
N LEU A 83 5.56 -12.58 -10.77
CA LEU A 83 5.01 -12.80 -9.42
C LEU A 83 4.01 -13.97 -9.35
N LYS A 84 3.38 -14.36 -10.47
CA LYS A 84 2.53 -15.56 -10.56
C LYS A 84 3.32 -16.82 -10.89
N GLY A 85 4.63 -16.71 -11.06
CA GLY A 85 5.50 -17.85 -11.33
C GLY A 85 5.48 -18.87 -10.20
N HIS A 86 5.55 -20.14 -10.56
CA HIS A 86 5.47 -21.25 -9.61
C HIS A 86 6.58 -21.18 -8.54
N GLU A 87 7.75 -20.66 -8.89
CA GLU A 87 8.89 -20.50 -8.00
C GLU A 87 8.57 -19.46 -6.92
N VAL A 88 8.07 -18.27 -7.31
CA VAL A 88 7.65 -17.21 -6.36
C VAL A 88 6.53 -17.70 -5.44
N MET A 89 5.55 -18.43 -5.99
CA MET A 89 4.41 -18.93 -5.23
C MET A 89 4.77 -20.03 -4.21
N ARG A 90 5.99 -20.56 -4.25
CA ARG A 90 6.51 -21.53 -3.27
C ARG A 90 7.38 -20.92 -2.18
N LEU A 91 7.79 -19.66 -2.34
CA LEU A 91 8.63 -19.01 -1.35
C LEU A 91 7.88 -18.81 -0.03
N ASP A 92 8.61 -18.83 1.07
CA ASP A 92 8.05 -18.45 2.37
C ASP A 92 7.68 -16.95 2.34
N PRO A 93 6.53 -16.54 2.89
CA PRO A 93 6.15 -15.13 2.99
C PRO A 93 7.20 -14.23 3.67
N GLU A 94 8.15 -14.75 4.38
CA GLU A 94 9.25 -14.01 5.00
C GLU A 94 10.36 -13.63 3.99
N ALA A 95 10.41 -14.29 2.83
CA ALA A 95 11.45 -14.05 1.81
C ALA A 95 11.54 -12.59 1.33
N LEU A 96 10.39 -11.88 1.24
CA LEU A 96 10.41 -10.47 0.84
C LEU A 96 11.09 -9.59 1.89
N ALA A 97 10.93 -9.89 3.18
CA ALA A 97 11.56 -9.12 4.25
C ALA A 97 13.09 -9.16 4.16
N ASP A 98 13.64 -10.34 3.83
CA ASP A 98 15.07 -10.56 3.64
C ASP A 98 15.55 -9.89 2.34
N ALA A 99 14.81 -10.07 1.25
CA ALA A 99 15.17 -9.52 -0.05
C ALA A 99 15.25 -7.98 -0.05
N VAL A 100 14.28 -7.30 0.60
CA VAL A 100 14.28 -5.83 0.67
C VAL A 100 15.30 -5.25 1.68
N ALA A 101 15.91 -6.08 2.51
CA ALA A 101 16.92 -5.61 3.47
C ALA A 101 18.20 -5.08 2.80
N ALA A 102 18.44 -5.46 1.54
CA ALA A 102 19.57 -4.98 0.74
C ALA A 102 19.42 -3.51 0.31
N PHE A 103 18.21 -2.94 0.34
CA PHE A 103 17.96 -1.57 -0.11
C PHE A 103 18.13 -0.56 1.03
N ASP A 104 19.00 0.43 0.83
CA ASP A 104 19.21 1.53 1.77
C ASP A 104 18.17 2.64 1.58
N HIS A 105 16.91 2.35 1.96
CA HIS A 105 15.80 3.29 1.95
C HIS A 105 15.28 3.52 3.38
N THR A 106 14.89 4.75 3.70
CA THR A 106 14.35 5.10 5.02
C THR A 106 12.89 4.66 5.18
N ALA A 107 12.18 4.56 4.06
CA ALA A 107 10.82 4.04 4.00
C ALA A 107 10.64 3.06 2.83
N ILE A 108 9.97 1.93 3.08
CA ILE A 108 9.59 0.96 2.05
C ILE A 108 8.07 0.78 2.14
N ILE A 109 7.38 1.00 1.02
CA ILE A 109 5.93 0.85 0.91
C ILE A 109 5.64 -0.36 0.02
N PHE A 110 4.84 -1.29 0.51
CA PHE A 110 4.40 -2.46 -0.24
C PHE A 110 2.97 -2.22 -0.75
N ASP A 111 2.79 -2.12 -2.08
CA ASP A 111 1.46 -2.14 -2.70
C ASP A 111 1.04 -3.59 -2.91
N CYS A 112 0.12 -4.06 -2.05
CA CYS A 112 -0.30 -5.45 -2.07
C CYS A 112 -1.39 -5.68 -3.12
N PRO A 113 -1.43 -6.84 -3.82
CA PRO A 113 -2.53 -7.18 -4.72
C PRO A 113 -3.84 -7.37 -3.95
N PRO A 114 -4.99 -7.41 -4.64
CA PRO A 114 -6.28 -7.65 -3.98
C PRO A 114 -6.41 -9.10 -3.48
N GLY A 115 -6.94 -9.26 -2.28
CA GLY A 115 -7.22 -10.57 -1.67
C GLY A 115 -6.13 -11.04 -0.72
N LEU A 116 -6.47 -12.04 0.12
CA LEU A 116 -5.52 -12.68 1.05
C LEU A 116 -4.80 -13.83 0.36
N ASP A 117 -4.18 -13.55 -0.76
CA ASP A 117 -3.36 -14.51 -1.47
C ASP A 117 -1.91 -14.53 -0.94
N HIS A 118 -1.08 -15.34 -1.55
CA HIS A 118 0.31 -15.48 -1.18
C HIS A 118 1.10 -14.17 -1.34
N LEU A 119 0.81 -13.39 -2.39
CA LEU A 119 1.50 -12.14 -2.69
C LEU A 119 1.16 -11.04 -1.66
N GLU A 120 -0.11 -10.94 -1.22
CA GLU A 120 -0.49 -10.02 -0.15
C GLU A 120 0.24 -10.34 1.15
N ARG A 121 0.45 -11.64 1.44
CA ARG A 121 1.18 -12.08 2.64
C ARG A 121 2.64 -11.62 2.63
N PHE A 122 3.32 -11.58 1.50
CA PHE A 122 4.67 -11.03 1.42
C PHE A 122 4.72 -9.61 1.98
N GLY A 123 3.83 -8.72 1.52
CA GLY A 123 3.78 -7.35 2.00
C GLY A 123 3.44 -7.24 3.49
N LEU A 124 2.41 -7.98 3.95
CA LEU A 124 1.98 -7.97 5.35
C LEU A 124 3.04 -8.52 6.30
N VAL A 125 3.83 -9.49 5.87
CA VAL A 125 4.90 -10.12 6.66
C VAL A 125 6.15 -9.26 6.69
N ALA A 126 6.52 -8.63 5.57
CA ALA A 126 7.68 -7.76 5.49
C ALA A 126 7.49 -6.39 6.17
N ALA A 127 6.24 -5.99 6.42
CA ALA A 127 5.91 -4.69 6.98
C ALA A 127 5.99 -4.65 8.51
N GLU A 128 6.28 -3.47 9.05
CA GLU A 128 6.16 -3.10 10.46
C GLU A 128 4.76 -2.57 10.78
N ARG A 129 4.14 -1.91 9.81
CA ARG A 129 2.79 -1.31 9.89
C ARG A 129 1.95 -1.69 8.67
N ALA A 130 0.64 -1.78 8.85
CA ALA A 130 -0.28 -2.03 7.74
C ALA A 130 -1.40 -0.99 7.68
N LEU A 131 -1.73 -0.56 6.48
CA LEU A 131 -2.89 0.25 6.16
C LEU A 131 -3.90 -0.66 5.45
N ILE A 132 -5.04 -0.89 6.10
CA ILE A 132 -6.10 -1.76 5.59
C ILE A 132 -7.14 -0.87 4.92
N VAL A 133 -7.11 -0.84 3.59
CA VAL A 133 -7.95 0.05 2.79
C VAL A 133 -9.34 -0.54 2.62
N VAL A 134 -10.34 0.28 2.90
CA VAL A 134 -11.77 -0.05 2.74
C VAL A 134 -12.49 1.06 1.97
N ASP A 135 -13.54 0.73 1.26
CA ASP A 135 -14.45 1.69 0.65
C ASP A 135 -15.91 1.37 1.05
N ALA A 136 -16.84 2.29 0.80
CA ALA A 136 -18.26 2.13 1.12
C ALA A 136 -18.92 1.07 0.24
N HIS A 137 -18.64 -0.20 0.55
CA HIS A 137 -19.17 -1.37 -0.15
C HIS A 137 -19.65 -2.41 0.86
N PRO A 138 -20.70 -3.20 0.57
CA PRO A 138 -21.29 -4.17 1.51
C PRO A 138 -20.30 -5.17 2.12
N PHE A 139 -19.25 -5.57 1.39
CA PHE A 139 -18.25 -6.53 1.87
C PHE A 139 -16.98 -5.89 2.45
N ALA A 140 -16.96 -4.57 2.67
CA ALA A 140 -15.79 -3.86 3.17
C ALA A 140 -15.33 -4.39 4.55
N ILE A 141 -16.29 -4.55 5.47
CA ILE A 141 -16.04 -5.03 6.84
C ILE A 141 -15.47 -6.45 6.83
N GLN A 142 -16.04 -7.35 6.03
CA GLN A 142 -15.55 -8.73 5.93
C GLN A 142 -14.12 -8.78 5.37
N GLY A 143 -13.84 -7.94 4.37
CA GLY A 143 -12.50 -7.82 3.79
C GLY A 143 -11.49 -7.32 4.82
N ALA A 144 -11.83 -6.29 5.59
CA ALA A 144 -10.98 -5.77 6.66
C ALA A 144 -10.76 -6.80 7.76
N ALA A 145 -11.82 -7.49 8.21
CA ALA A 145 -11.75 -8.51 9.25
C ALA A 145 -10.73 -9.60 8.90
N ARG A 146 -10.72 -10.12 7.67
CA ARG A 146 -9.77 -11.15 7.23
C ARG A 146 -8.31 -10.71 7.35
N VAL A 147 -8.01 -9.46 6.94
CA VAL A 147 -6.64 -8.92 7.04
C VAL A 147 -6.26 -8.78 8.51
N ILE A 148 -7.15 -8.20 9.34
CA ILE A 148 -6.95 -8.02 10.78
C ILE A 148 -6.74 -9.37 11.48
N GLU A 149 -7.55 -10.38 11.18
CA GLU A 149 -7.40 -11.74 11.73
C GLU A 149 -6.04 -12.35 11.37
N THR A 150 -5.61 -12.19 10.12
CA THR A 150 -4.30 -12.67 9.66
C THR A 150 -3.16 -12.03 10.44
N LEU A 151 -3.18 -10.70 10.60
CA LEU A 151 -2.16 -9.95 11.35
C LEU A 151 -2.20 -10.29 12.84
N SER A 152 -3.39 -10.35 13.43
CA SER A 152 -3.59 -10.67 14.85
C SER A 152 -3.09 -12.08 15.18
N ALA A 153 -3.37 -13.07 14.33
CA ALA A 153 -2.90 -14.44 14.50
C ALA A 153 -1.37 -14.54 14.42
N ARG A 154 -0.73 -13.76 13.56
CA ARG A 154 0.75 -13.70 13.48
C ARG A 154 1.34 -13.05 14.73
N ARG A 155 0.77 -11.92 15.16
CA ARG A 155 1.20 -11.19 16.37
C ARG A 155 1.08 -12.08 17.63
N GLN A 156 -0.03 -12.80 17.80
CA GLN A 156 -0.23 -13.71 18.93
C GLN A 156 0.81 -14.86 18.97
N LYS A 157 1.31 -15.27 17.80
CA LYS A 157 2.31 -16.33 17.67
C LYS A 157 3.75 -15.79 17.63
N ASN A 158 3.98 -14.51 17.92
CA ASN A 158 5.27 -13.83 17.81
C ASN A 158 5.97 -14.08 16.46
N ARG A 159 5.19 -14.12 15.37
CA ARG A 159 5.73 -14.29 14.02
C ARG A 159 5.95 -12.92 13.34
N PRO A 160 6.92 -12.80 12.41
CA PRO A 160 7.13 -11.59 11.64
C PRO A 160 5.85 -11.10 10.95
N GLY A 161 5.72 -9.78 10.81
CA GLY A 161 4.59 -9.11 10.17
C GLY A 161 4.23 -7.81 10.85
N ALA A 162 3.36 -7.04 10.25
CA ALA A 162 2.93 -5.75 10.78
C ALA A 162 2.38 -5.90 12.21
N GLN A 163 2.95 -5.13 13.12
CA GLN A 163 2.58 -5.12 14.54
C GLN A 163 1.55 -4.04 14.87
N ARG A 164 1.42 -3.03 14.02
CA ARG A 164 0.47 -1.94 14.13
C ARG A 164 -0.25 -1.75 12.81
N TRP A 165 -1.56 -1.53 12.86
CA TRP A 165 -2.38 -1.30 11.66
C TRP A 165 -3.49 -0.31 11.92
N SER A 166 -3.97 0.31 10.84
CA SER A 166 -5.14 1.17 10.83
C SER A 166 -6.07 0.83 9.66
N LEU A 167 -7.32 1.21 9.79
CA LEU A 167 -8.29 1.21 8.70
C LEU A 167 -8.20 2.53 7.94
N VAL A 168 -8.10 2.47 6.62
CA VAL A 168 -8.11 3.66 5.76
C VAL A 168 -9.36 3.64 4.89
N MET A 169 -10.32 4.48 5.20
CA MET A 169 -11.51 4.68 4.38
C MET A 169 -11.13 5.50 3.15
N SER A 170 -11.32 4.94 1.97
CA SER A 170 -10.94 5.57 0.72
C SER A 170 -12.12 6.16 -0.04
N ARG A 171 -11.87 7.19 -0.85
CA ARG A 171 -12.85 7.85 -1.72
C ARG A 171 -14.10 8.34 -0.97
N VAL A 172 -13.91 8.78 0.27
CA VAL A 172 -14.99 9.21 1.16
C VAL A 172 -15.64 10.49 0.64
N ASP A 173 -16.97 10.48 0.53
CA ASP A 173 -17.79 11.67 0.39
C ASP A 173 -18.65 11.83 1.66
N LEU A 174 -18.31 12.78 2.52
CA LEU A 174 -18.96 13.02 3.82
C LEU A 174 -20.44 13.38 3.69
N ARG A 175 -20.96 13.64 2.49
CA ARG A 175 -22.39 13.88 2.24
C ARG A 175 -23.16 12.58 2.07
N ARG A 176 -22.48 11.47 1.71
CA ARG A 176 -23.13 10.18 1.46
C ARG A 176 -23.41 9.44 2.75
N THR A 177 -24.64 9.00 2.94
CA THR A 177 -25.05 8.16 4.08
C THR A 177 -24.22 6.88 4.16
N LEU A 178 -23.96 6.25 3.02
CA LEU A 178 -23.23 5.00 2.95
C LEU A 178 -21.81 5.10 3.54
N ASP A 179 -21.11 6.22 3.34
CA ASP A 179 -19.78 6.44 3.93
C ASP A 179 -19.85 6.64 5.45
N LYS A 180 -20.89 7.32 5.94
CA LYS A 180 -21.15 7.50 7.38
C LYS A 180 -21.52 6.17 8.06
N ASP A 181 -22.35 5.38 7.39
CA ASP A 181 -22.78 4.07 7.88
C ASP A 181 -21.57 3.10 7.94
N LEU A 182 -20.67 3.15 6.96
CA LEU A 182 -19.44 2.38 6.99
C LEU A 182 -18.56 2.79 8.18
N ASP A 183 -18.34 4.10 8.40
CA ASP A 183 -17.53 4.58 9.52
C ASP A 183 -18.10 4.13 10.87
N ALA A 184 -19.42 4.27 11.04
CA ALA A 184 -20.12 3.82 12.25
C ALA A 184 -19.96 2.30 12.46
N ALA A 185 -20.13 1.51 11.41
CA ALA A 185 -20.00 0.05 11.47
C ALA A 185 -18.56 -0.39 11.78
N LEU A 186 -17.56 0.25 11.17
CA LEU A 186 -16.14 -0.01 11.46
C LEU A 186 -15.81 0.34 12.93
N ASN A 187 -16.38 1.43 13.46
CA ASN A 187 -16.20 1.81 14.86
C ASN A 187 -16.77 0.79 15.84
N VAL A 188 -17.91 0.20 15.50
CA VAL A 188 -18.54 -0.85 16.33
C VAL A 188 -17.73 -2.16 16.25
N MET A 189 -17.29 -2.53 15.05
CA MET A 189 -16.61 -3.81 14.84
C MET A 189 -15.15 -3.81 15.28
N PHE A 190 -14.46 -2.68 15.18
CA PHE A 190 -13.03 -2.54 15.45
C PHE A 190 -12.73 -1.27 16.27
N PRO A 191 -13.28 -1.14 17.49
CA PRO A 191 -13.18 0.09 18.30
C PRO A 191 -11.75 0.48 18.66
N GLU A 192 -10.84 -0.50 18.77
CA GLU A 192 -9.44 -0.29 19.15
C GLU A 192 -8.52 0.00 17.95
N ILE A 193 -9.05 0.03 16.72
CA ILE A 193 -8.25 0.26 15.52
C ILE A 193 -8.48 1.68 15.03
N ASP A 194 -7.40 2.45 14.88
CA ASP A 194 -7.44 3.79 14.33
C ASP A 194 -8.08 3.80 12.94
N ARG A 195 -8.95 4.79 12.70
CA ARG A 195 -9.58 5.02 11.42
C ARG A 195 -9.08 6.32 10.81
N LEU A 196 -8.55 6.21 9.62
CA LEU A 196 -8.10 7.30 8.78
C LEU A 196 -9.03 7.41 7.58
N LEU A 197 -9.17 8.59 7.02
CA LEU A 197 -10.01 8.77 5.84
C LEU A 197 -9.24 9.50 4.74
N ILE A 198 -9.53 9.10 3.50
CA ILE A 198 -9.07 9.80 2.29
C ILE A 198 -10.31 10.12 1.47
N ARG A 199 -10.59 11.42 1.36
CA ARG A 199 -11.74 11.92 0.60
C ARG A 199 -11.58 11.66 -0.88
N GLN A 200 -12.70 11.51 -1.56
CA GLN A 200 -12.71 11.49 -3.02
C GLN A 200 -12.15 12.82 -3.53
N ASP A 201 -11.09 12.73 -4.34
CA ASP A 201 -10.39 13.91 -4.85
C ASP A 201 -9.90 13.67 -6.28
N VAL A 202 -10.14 14.66 -7.14
CA VAL A 202 -9.76 14.62 -8.56
C VAL A 202 -8.25 14.63 -8.74
N ALA A 203 -7.50 15.31 -7.84
CA ALA A 203 -6.06 15.38 -7.93
C ALA A 203 -5.40 14.00 -7.78
N LEU A 204 -5.95 13.13 -6.93
CA LEU A 204 -5.43 11.76 -6.78
C LEU A 204 -5.69 10.91 -8.03
N ALA A 205 -6.82 11.12 -8.70
CA ALA A 205 -7.14 10.45 -9.96
C ALA A 205 -6.27 10.98 -11.11
N LEU A 206 -6.10 12.30 -11.19
CA LEU A 206 -5.26 12.96 -12.20
C LEU A 206 -3.81 12.50 -12.10
N ALA A 207 -3.23 12.43 -10.91
CA ALA A 207 -1.86 11.97 -10.70
C ALA A 207 -1.63 10.60 -11.36
N THR A 208 -2.56 9.65 -11.19
CA THR A 208 -2.49 8.34 -11.84
C THR A 208 -2.63 8.44 -13.35
N THR A 209 -3.53 9.32 -13.86
CA THR A 209 -3.74 9.51 -15.30
C THR A 209 -2.54 10.16 -15.97
N GLU A 210 -1.94 11.15 -15.31
CA GLU A 210 -0.74 11.85 -15.74
C GLU A 210 0.54 11.04 -15.53
N ARG A 211 0.41 9.88 -14.87
CA ARG A 211 1.52 8.98 -14.54
C ARG A 211 2.65 9.71 -13.81
N THR A 212 2.27 10.45 -12.77
CA THR A 212 3.19 11.34 -12.05
C THR A 212 2.95 11.23 -10.55
N PRO A 213 4.01 11.26 -9.71
CA PRO A 213 3.85 11.34 -8.26
C PRO A 213 2.97 12.52 -7.85
N VAL A 214 1.97 12.31 -6.98
CA VAL A 214 0.95 13.32 -6.67
C VAL A 214 1.52 14.64 -6.14
N MET A 215 2.66 14.63 -5.47
CA MET A 215 3.33 15.83 -5.00
C MET A 215 4.01 16.65 -6.11
N GLN A 216 4.10 16.10 -7.33
CA GLN A 216 4.61 16.78 -8.54
C GLN A 216 3.49 17.22 -9.47
N THR A 217 2.23 16.93 -9.17
CA THR A 217 1.09 17.38 -9.97
C THR A 217 0.79 18.86 -9.75
N THR A 218 -0.07 19.43 -10.61
CA THR A 218 -0.50 20.83 -10.52
C THR A 218 -1.37 21.15 -9.30
N SER A 219 -1.82 20.13 -8.55
CA SER A 219 -2.71 20.28 -7.38
C SER A 219 -2.17 19.60 -6.13
N PRO A 220 -0.91 19.85 -5.70
CA PRO A 220 -0.31 19.15 -4.57
C PRO A 220 -0.92 19.54 -3.21
N THR A 221 -1.81 20.54 -3.17
CA THR A 221 -2.48 21.04 -1.96
C THR A 221 -3.96 20.66 -1.89
N SER A 222 -4.40 19.70 -2.69
CA SER A 222 -5.79 19.24 -2.68
C SER A 222 -6.17 18.59 -1.36
N ARG A 223 -7.49 18.42 -1.11
CA ARG A 223 -7.99 17.77 0.10
C ARG A 223 -7.51 16.33 0.22
N GLY A 224 -7.48 15.61 -0.88
CA GLY A 224 -6.98 14.23 -0.90
C GLY A 224 -5.50 14.13 -0.55
N VAL A 225 -4.69 15.09 -1.01
CA VAL A 225 -3.27 15.19 -0.62
C VAL A 225 -3.12 15.51 0.87
N ALA A 226 -3.93 16.45 1.41
CA ALA A 226 -3.92 16.75 2.85
C ALA A 226 -4.31 15.51 3.68
N ASP A 227 -5.26 14.72 3.22
CA ASP A 227 -5.65 13.46 3.88
C ASP A 227 -4.51 12.42 3.83
N LEU A 228 -3.79 12.30 2.70
CA LEU A 228 -2.58 11.46 2.60
C LEU A 228 -1.49 11.92 3.57
N GLN A 229 -1.29 13.22 3.74
CA GLN A 229 -0.36 13.77 4.75
C GLN A 229 -0.78 13.39 6.17
N GLY A 230 -2.08 13.37 6.45
CA GLY A 230 -2.63 12.86 7.72
C GLY A 230 -2.31 11.38 7.96
N VAL A 231 -2.44 10.55 6.92
CA VAL A 231 -2.04 9.12 6.97
C VAL A 231 -0.54 8.99 7.22
N VAL A 232 0.29 9.78 6.54
CA VAL A 232 1.75 9.79 6.77
C VAL A 232 2.08 10.23 8.20
N GLY A 233 1.38 11.22 8.76
CA GLY A 233 1.54 11.63 10.15
C GLY A 233 1.25 10.47 11.13
N TRP A 234 0.21 9.67 10.88
CA TRP A 234 -0.06 8.46 11.67
C TRP A 234 1.06 7.41 11.54
N LEU A 235 1.63 7.25 10.35
CA LEU A 235 2.73 6.31 10.11
C LEU A 235 4.04 6.72 10.81
N GLN A 236 4.24 7.98 11.12
CA GLN A 236 5.46 8.51 11.75
C GLN A 236 5.40 8.50 13.28
N ASN A 237 4.18 8.37 13.85
CA ASN A 237 3.93 8.25 15.30
C ASN A 237 3.89 6.78 15.76
#